data_51b406f4d31490242f5b5bd470e367ee
#
_entry.id   51b406f4d31490242f5b5bd470e367ee
#
_cell.length_a   1.000
_cell.length_b   1.000
_cell.length_c   1.000
_cell.angle_alpha   90.00
_cell.angle_beta   90.00
_cell.angle_gamma   90.00
#
_symmetry.space_group_name_H-M   'P 1'
#
loop_
_entity.id
_entity.type
_entity.pdbx_description
1 polymer ?
#
loop_
_entity_poly.entity_id
_entity_poly.type
_entity_poly.pdbx_seq_one_letter_code
_entity_poly.pdbx_strand_id
1 'polypeptide(L)'
;MVLAGLLITPPPRNAAPATAAAPASAAANWTVETGTLGFTVKQMTAEVKGQFTGWTATIAYDESTRTGTVDVTIPIAGMTVGSVTPQAAGPEFFDMAKFPTATFTGTIAETNGQLTATGPLTIHGTAAPISLPFALTITGDTAQMKGQVTIDRRTFGIGANYKDETTVAFPVQIDVTLTAKRK
;
A
#
# COMPACT_ATOMS: atom_id res chain seq x y z
N MET A 1 32.50 66.15 -32.91
CA MET A 1 31.07 65.78 -32.66
C MET A 1 30.99 64.30 -32.73
N VAL A 2 30.95 63.68 -31.57
CA VAL A 2 30.96 62.18 -31.36
C VAL A 2 29.61 61.79 -30.93
N LEU A 3 28.89 60.98 -31.70
CA LEU A 3 27.61 60.35 -31.27
C LEU A 3 27.91 59.04 -30.63
N ALA A 4 27.71 58.98 -29.33
CA ALA A 4 27.79 57.73 -28.55
C ALA A 4 26.51 56.92 -28.78
N GLY A 5 26.61 55.71 -29.39
CA GLY A 5 25.57 54.74 -29.53
C GLY A 5 25.38 53.98 -28.20
N LEU A 6 24.23 54.12 -27.59
CA LEU A 6 23.83 53.42 -26.38
C LEU A 6 23.31 52.02 -26.76
N LEU A 7 24.10 50.98 -26.54
CA LEU A 7 23.70 49.60 -26.66
C LEU A 7 22.82 49.22 -25.45
N ILE A 8 21.53 49.12 -25.68
CA ILE A 8 20.57 48.61 -24.69
C ILE A 8 20.61 47.08 -24.80
N THR A 9 21.26 46.44 -23.85
CA THR A 9 21.14 44.98 -23.67
C THR A 9 19.80 44.68 -23.03
N PRO A 10 18.99 43.76 -23.62
CA PRO A 10 17.76 43.33 -22.97
C PRO A 10 18.07 42.50 -21.73
N PRO A 11 17.27 42.60 -20.65
CA PRO A 11 17.46 41.81 -19.44
C PRO A 11 17.25 40.32 -19.73
N PRO A 12 17.94 39.42 -18.99
CA PRO A 12 17.76 38.01 -19.17
C PRO A 12 16.32 37.65 -18.82
N ARG A 13 15.65 36.94 -19.74
CA ARG A 13 14.35 36.35 -19.46
C ARG A 13 14.51 35.35 -18.32
N ASN A 14 13.89 35.68 -17.19
CA ASN A 14 13.73 34.76 -16.06
C ASN A 14 12.97 33.55 -16.59
N ALA A 15 13.67 32.42 -16.74
CA ALA A 15 13.03 31.15 -17.02
C ALA A 15 12.20 30.80 -15.81
N ALA A 16 10.88 30.75 -15.97
CA ALA A 16 9.99 30.23 -14.95
C ALA A 16 10.42 28.80 -14.58
N PRO A 17 10.42 28.44 -13.30
CA PRO A 17 10.73 27.07 -12.94
C PRO A 17 9.73 26.15 -13.64
N ALA A 18 10.24 25.19 -14.38
CA ALA A 18 9.43 24.16 -14.98
C ALA A 18 8.70 23.47 -13.82
N THR A 19 7.40 23.67 -13.74
CA THR A 19 6.53 22.91 -12.84
C THR A 19 6.69 21.46 -13.25
N ALA A 20 7.35 20.67 -12.41
CA ALA A 20 7.44 19.24 -12.62
C ALA A 20 5.99 18.72 -12.69
N ALA A 21 5.58 18.28 -13.88
CA ALA A 21 4.30 17.64 -14.05
C ALA A 21 4.27 16.44 -13.11
N ALA A 22 3.24 16.34 -12.25
CA ALA A 22 3.00 15.15 -11.49
C ALA A 22 3.01 13.95 -12.47
N PRO A 23 3.65 12.83 -12.15
CA PRO A 23 3.67 11.68 -13.05
C PRO A 23 2.22 11.32 -13.36
N ALA A 24 1.88 11.32 -14.65
CA ALA A 24 0.58 10.88 -15.09
C ALA A 24 0.38 9.46 -14.53
N SER A 25 -0.75 9.20 -13.84
CA SER A 25 -1.09 7.88 -13.37
C SER A 25 -0.99 6.92 -14.55
N ALA A 26 0.02 6.05 -14.53
CA ALA A 26 0.18 5.06 -15.57
C ALA A 26 -1.09 4.19 -15.58
N ALA A 27 -1.64 3.93 -16.77
CA ALA A 27 -2.79 3.05 -16.88
C ALA A 27 -2.42 1.67 -16.32
N ALA A 28 -3.32 1.06 -15.53
CA ALA A 28 -3.10 -0.27 -14.97
C ALA A 28 -2.77 -1.28 -16.08
N ASN A 29 -1.58 -1.86 -16.02
CA ASN A 29 -1.07 -2.78 -17.04
C ASN A 29 -0.98 -4.24 -16.53
N TRP A 30 -1.38 -4.48 -15.29
CA TRP A 30 -1.44 -5.80 -14.68
C TRP A 30 -2.81 -6.07 -14.07
N THR A 31 -3.29 -7.29 -14.26
CA THR A 31 -4.54 -7.79 -13.66
C THR A 31 -4.22 -8.91 -12.69
N VAL A 32 -4.64 -8.78 -11.43
CA VAL A 32 -4.50 -9.85 -10.44
C VAL A 32 -5.47 -10.98 -10.79
N GLU A 33 -4.93 -12.20 -10.96
CA GLU A 33 -5.74 -13.40 -11.20
C GLU A 33 -6.01 -14.17 -9.92
N THR A 34 -4.98 -14.31 -9.10
CA THR A 34 -5.06 -15.02 -7.82
C THR A 34 -4.17 -14.34 -6.79
N GLY A 35 -4.52 -14.48 -5.53
CA GLY A 35 -3.68 -13.99 -4.45
C GLY A 35 -4.26 -14.30 -3.08
N THR A 36 -3.39 -14.27 -2.09
CA THR A 36 -3.74 -14.38 -0.68
C THR A 36 -3.28 -13.13 0.04
N LEU A 37 -4.16 -12.61 0.88
CA LEU A 37 -3.88 -11.54 1.83
C LEU A 37 -4.17 -12.08 3.21
N GLY A 38 -3.12 -12.47 3.91
CA GLY A 38 -3.19 -13.05 5.24
C GLY A 38 -2.64 -12.11 6.30
N PHE A 39 -3.01 -12.35 7.53
CA PHE A 39 -2.40 -11.72 8.68
C PHE A 39 -2.23 -12.70 9.83
N THR A 40 -1.24 -12.43 10.67
CA THR A 40 -0.97 -13.21 11.88
C THR A 40 -0.84 -12.26 13.07
N VAL A 41 -1.55 -12.53 14.12
CA VAL A 41 -1.48 -11.81 15.40
C VAL A 41 -1.33 -12.80 16.53
N LYS A 42 -0.59 -12.45 17.57
CA LYS A 42 -0.55 -13.24 18.81
C LYS A 42 -1.72 -12.88 19.69
N GLN A 43 -2.47 -13.89 20.10
CA GLN A 43 -3.53 -13.78 21.11
C GLN A 43 -3.13 -14.65 22.30
N MET A 44 -2.86 -14.03 23.44
CA MET A 44 -2.24 -14.69 24.58
C MET A 44 -0.89 -15.35 24.17
N THR A 45 -0.81 -16.66 24.22
CA THR A 45 0.39 -17.44 23.85
C THR A 45 0.29 -18.09 22.46
N ALA A 46 -0.87 -17.97 21.78
CA ALA A 46 -1.14 -18.61 20.50
C ALA A 46 -1.06 -17.64 19.33
N GLU A 47 -0.59 -18.12 18.19
CA GLU A 47 -0.70 -17.39 16.93
C GLU A 47 -2.09 -17.60 16.33
N VAL A 48 -2.77 -16.50 16.05
CA VAL A 48 -4.04 -16.48 15.36
C VAL A 48 -3.82 -15.97 13.95
N LYS A 49 -4.17 -16.79 12.97
CA LYS A 49 -4.06 -16.46 11.56
C LYS A 49 -5.43 -16.14 10.99
N GLY A 50 -5.47 -15.06 10.24
CA GLY A 50 -6.65 -14.66 9.47
C GLY A 50 -6.28 -14.39 8.03
N GLN A 51 -7.31 -14.26 7.20
CA GLN A 51 -7.16 -13.89 5.80
C GLN A 51 -8.33 -13.02 5.35
N PHE A 52 -8.09 -12.25 4.30
CA PHE A 52 -9.11 -11.49 3.60
C PHE A 52 -9.34 -12.09 2.21
N THR A 53 -10.60 -12.22 1.83
CA THR A 53 -11.02 -12.65 0.50
C THR A 53 -11.81 -11.54 -0.19
N GLY A 54 -11.95 -11.62 -1.51
CA GLY A 54 -12.70 -10.62 -2.27
C GLY A 54 -12.00 -9.26 -2.43
N TRP A 55 -10.75 -9.12 -2.02
CA TRP A 55 -9.97 -7.93 -2.27
C TRP A 55 -9.62 -7.77 -3.73
N THR A 56 -9.46 -6.53 -4.16
CA THR A 56 -9.07 -6.19 -5.53
C THR A 56 -7.85 -5.30 -5.53
N ALA A 57 -7.03 -5.40 -6.57
CA ALA A 57 -5.88 -4.54 -6.76
C ALA A 57 -5.78 -4.07 -8.20
N THR A 58 -5.47 -2.79 -8.36
CA THR A 58 -5.15 -2.15 -9.62
C THR A 58 -3.67 -1.83 -9.61
N ILE A 59 -2.90 -2.41 -10.52
CA ILE A 59 -1.44 -2.31 -10.55
C ILE A 59 -1.00 -1.72 -11.87
N ALA A 60 -0.22 -0.66 -11.81
CA ALA A 60 0.57 -0.14 -12.91
C ALA A 60 2.04 -0.25 -12.54
N TYR A 61 2.81 -1.03 -13.29
CA TYR A 61 4.23 -1.25 -13.03
C TYR A 61 5.03 -1.24 -14.30
N ASP A 62 6.09 -0.44 -14.33
CA ASP A 62 7.05 -0.35 -15.42
C ASP A 62 8.33 -1.11 -15.02
N GLU A 63 8.63 -2.17 -15.76
CA GLU A 63 9.80 -3.01 -15.52
C GLU A 63 11.12 -2.30 -15.86
N SER A 64 11.10 -1.38 -16.80
CA SER A 64 12.30 -0.66 -17.24
C SER A 64 12.79 0.34 -16.22
N THR A 65 11.86 1.03 -15.55
CA THR A 65 12.14 2.00 -14.49
C THR A 65 12.07 1.39 -13.10
N ARG A 66 11.50 0.18 -12.98
CA ARG A 66 11.21 -0.51 -11.72
C ARG A 66 10.37 0.33 -10.75
N THR A 67 9.44 1.06 -11.32
CA THR A 67 8.51 1.95 -10.59
C THR A 67 7.07 1.67 -10.96
N GLY A 68 6.14 2.08 -10.11
CA GLY A 68 4.73 1.89 -10.39
C GLY A 68 3.83 2.43 -9.31
N THR A 69 2.55 2.11 -9.44
CA THR A 69 1.51 2.42 -8.46
C THR A 69 0.64 1.18 -8.21
N VAL A 70 0.08 1.12 -7.02
CA VAL A 70 -0.84 0.06 -6.63
C VAL A 70 -1.97 0.65 -5.79
N ASP A 71 -3.19 0.27 -6.13
CA ASP A 71 -4.40 0.59 -5.37
C ASP A 71 -5.09 -0.72 -4.99
N VAL A 72 -5.31 -0.93 -3.70
CA VAL A 72 -5.94 -2.14 -3.16
C VAL A 72 -7.18 -1.76 -2.37
N THR A 73 -8.27 -2.46 -2.61
CA THR A 73 -9.51 -2.37 -1.84
C THR A 73 -9.81 -3.72 -1.20
N ILE A 74 -10.01 -3.74 0.11
CA ILE A 74 -10.17 -4.93 0.91
C ILE A 74 -11.52 -4.86 1.64
N PRO A 75 -12.52 -5.64 1.23
CA PRO A 75 -13.78 -5.73 1.97
C PRO A 75 -13.56 -6.45 3.31
N ILE A 76 -13.92 -5.81 4.41
CA ILE A 76 -13.80 -6.40 5.75
C ILE A 76 -14.73 -7.61 5.92
N ALA A 77 -15.85 -7.63 5.19
CA ALA A 77 -16.74 -8.78 5.14
C ALA A 77 -16.08 -10.07 4.60
N GLY A 78 -14.99 -9.94 3.85
CA GLY A 78 -14.19 -11.07 3.37
C GLY A 78 -13.18 -11.60 4.39
N MET A 79 -13.13 -11.05 5.60
CA MET A 79 -12.22 -11.47 6.66
C MET A 79 -12.67 -12.80 7.29
N THR A 80 -11.71 -13.68 7.49
CA THR A 80 -11.88 -14.90 8.28
C THR A 80 -10.73 -15.05 9.27
N VAL A 81 -11.06 -15.31 10.54
CA VAL A 81 -10.10 -15.47 11.65
C VAL A 81 -10.52 -16.68 12.49
N GLY A 82 -10.74 -17.80 11.83
CA GLY A 82 -11.24 -19.01 12.52
C GLY A 82 -12.53 -18.73 13.30
N SER A 83 -12.59 -19.23 14.53
CA SER A 83 -13.78 -19.10 15.41
C SER A 83 -14.01 -17.69 15.96
N VAL A 84 -13.01 -16.80 15.90
CA VAL A 84 -13.11 -15.41 16.42
C VAL A 84 -13.48 -14.39 15.35
N THR A 85 -13.85 -14.83 14.15
CA THR A 85 -14.26 -13.94 13.04
C THR A 85 -15.36 -12.95 13.44
N PRO A 86 -16.46 -13.32 14.12
CA PRO A 86 -17.51 -12.37 14.50
C PRO A 86 -16.99 -11.31 15.48
N GLN A 87 -16.11 -11.67 16.40
CA GLN A 87 -15.51 -10.75 17.35
C GLN A 87 -14.55 -9.77 16.64
N ALA A 88 -13.72 -10.27 15.73
CA ALA A 88 -12.82 -9.43 14.95
C ALA A 88 -13.57 -8.42 14.07
N ALA A 89 -14.71 -8.77 13.52
CA ALA A 89 -15.56 -7.87 12.73
C ALA A 89 -16.32 -6.86 13.60
N GLY A 90 -16.34 -7.03 14.89
CA GLY A 90 -17.08 -6.20 15.85
C GLY A 90 -16.44 -4.82 16.09
N PRO A 91 -17.15 -3.95 16.84
CA PRO A 91 -16.77 -2.55 17.05
C PRO A 91 -15.47 -2.36 17.84
N GLU A 92 -15.02 -3.36 18.58
CA GLU A 92 -13.73 -3.31 19.32
C GLU A 92 -12.50 -3.50 18.41
N PHE A 93 -12.70 -4.10 17.23
CA PHE A 93 -11.60 -4.39 16.30
C PHE A 93 -11.79 -3.67 14.96
N PHE A 94 -12.37 -4.33 13.97
CA PHE A 94 -12.50 -3.73 12.63
C PHE A 94 -13.73 -2.84 12.48
N ASP A 95 -14.73 -2.95 13.35
CA ASP A 95 -16.00 -2.21 13.28
C ASP A 95 -16.58 -2.22 11.85
N MET A 96 -16.79 -3.41 11.31
CA MET A 96 -17.21 -3.62 9.92
C MET A 96 -18.48 -2.85 9.56
N ALA A 97 -19.37 -2.64 10.53
CA ALA A 97 -20.60 -1.89 10.32
C ALA A 97 -20.34 -0.42 9.97
N LYS A 98 -19.30 0.16 10.54
CA LYS A 98 -18.91 1.54 10.33
C LYS A 98 -17.81 1.69 9.26
N PHE A 99 -16.91 0.74 9.18
CA PHE A 99 -15.76 0.71 8.27
C PHE A 99 -15.74 -0.59 7.45
N PRO A 100 -16.59 -0.71 6.42
CA PRO A 100 -16.77 -1.95 5.67
C PRO A 100 -15.57 -2.30 4.77
N THR A 101 -14.68 -1.35 4.51
CA THR A 101 -13.51 -1.54 3.64
C THR A 101 -12.23 -0.98 4.26
N ALA A 102 -11.12 -1.66 3.99
CA ALA A 102 -9.78 -1.11 4.13
C ALA A 102 -9.20 -0.83 2.75
N THR A 103 -8.29 0.14 2.65
CA THR A 103 -7.67 0.52 1.37
C THR A 103 -6.18 0.75 1.54
N PHE A 104 -5.42 0.42 0.52
CA PHE A 104 -4.02 0.77 0.42
C PHE A 104 -3.75 1.38 -0.94
N THR A 105 -3.16 2.58 -0.96
CA THR A 105 -2.71 3.25 -2.17
C THR A 105 -1.23 3.51 -2.03
N GLY A 106 -0.43 2.93 -2.92
CA GLY A 106 1.02 3.00 -2.80
C GLY A 106 1.73 3.30 -4.10
N THR A 107 2.94 3.84 -3.97
CA THR A 107 3.92 3.92 -5.05
C THR A 107 4.91 2.78 -4.90
N ILE A 108 5.26 2.17 -6.03
CA ILE A 108 6.26 1.11 -6.11
C ILE A 108 7.57 1.75 -6.57
N ALA A 109 8.64 1.48 -5.84
CA ALA A 109 9.99 1.87 -6.22
C ALA A 109 11.01 0.83 -5.77
N GLU A 110 12.13 0.77 -6.46
CA GLU A 110 13.27 -0.04 -6.04
C GLU A 110 14.31 0.84 -5.34
N THR A 111 14.79 0.35 -4.21
CA THR A 111 15.91 0.94 -3.49
C THR A 111 16.88 -0.16 -3.08
N ASN A 112 18.14 -0.06 -3.49
CA ASN A 112 19.19 -1.06 -3.18
C ASN A 112 18.81 -2.50 -3.59
N GLY A 113 18.13 -2.67 -4.73
CA GLY A 113 17.71 -3.98 -5.22
C GLY A 113 16.45 -4.54 -4.57
N GLN A 114 15.83 -3.80 -3.65
CA GLN A 114 14.57 -4.19 -2.98
C GLN A 114 13.41 -3.37 -3.50
N LEU A 115 12.42 -4.03 -4.09
CA LEU A 115 11.15 -3.41 -4.43
C LEU A 115 10.31 -3.18 -3.17
N THR A 116 9.73 -2.00 -3.06
CA THR A 116 8.90 -1.61 -1.92
C THR A 116 7.69 -0.82 -2.43
N ALA A 117 6.51 -1.16 -1.92
CA ALA A 117 5.30 -0.37 -2.08
C ALA A 117 5.11 0.49 -0.84
N THR A 118 5.11 1.81 -1.01
CA THR A 118 5.01 2.76 0.10
C THR A 118 3.80 3.67 -0.10
N GLY A 119 2.99 3.82 0.93
CA GLY A 119 1.82 4.68 0.88
C GLY A 119 0.89 4.50 2.08
N PRO A 120 -0.22 5.24 2.13
CA PRO A 120 -1.19 5.12 3.21
C PRO A 120 -1.98 3.82 3.13
N LEU A 121 -2.01 3.11 4.24
CA LEU A 121 -2.97 2.05 4.54
C LEU A 121 -4.07 2.64 5.41
N THR A 122 -5.30 2.52 4.98
CA THR A 122 -6.48 2.98 5.75
C THR A 122 -7.23 1.77 6.28
N ILE A 123 -7.31 1.65 7.59
CA ILE A 123 -8.09 0.61 8.28
C ILE A 123 -8.85 1.30 9.40
N HIS A 124 -10.07 0.85 9.68
CA HIS A 124 -10.88 1.36 10.79
C HIS A 124 -11.00 2.91 10.78
N GLY A 125 -11.08 3.49 9.58
CA GLY A 125 -11.17 4.94 9.37
C GLY A 125 -9.88 5.73 9.62
N THR A 126 -8.78 5.06 9.96
CA THR A 126 -7.48 5.69 10.21
C THR A 126 -6.50 5.36 9.10
N ALA A 127 -5.88 6.37 8.53
CA ALA A 127 -4.83 6.23 7.53
C ALA A 127 -3.44 6.38 8.17
N ALA A 128 -2.54 5.45 7.87
CA ALA A 128 -1.15 5.53 8.29
C ALA A 128 -0.23 5.05 7.16
N PRO A 129 0.94 5.66 6.99
CA PRO A 129 1.90 5.24 5.98
C PRO A 129 2.52 3.89 6.36
N ILE A 130 2.60 2.99 5.38
CA ILE A 130 3.33 1.73 5.52
C ILE A 130 4.30 1.57 4.35
N SER A 131 5.31 0.74 4.54
CA SER A 131 6.24 0.33 3.51
C SER A 131 6.24 -1.20 3.46
N LEU A 132 5.78 -1.75 2.34
CA LEU A 132 5.70 -3.18 2.10
C LEU A 132 6.84 -3.59 1.16
N PRO A 133 7.93 -4.15 1.67
CA PRO A 133 8.95 -4.76 0.84
C PRO A 133 8.41 -6.06 0.22
N PHE A 134 8.75 -6.31 -1.04
CA PHE A 134 8.29 -7.51 -1.73
C PHE A 134 9.30 -8.02 -2.75
N ALA A 135 9.24 -9.31 -3.02
CA ALA A 135 9.92 -9.94 -4.14
C ALA A 135 8.96 -10.03 -5.33
N LEU A 136 9.47 -9.76 -6.52
CA LEU A 136 8.73 -9.82 -7.77
C LEU A 136 9.50 -10.68 -8.76
N THR A 137 8.82 -11.64 -9.36
CA THR A 137 9.33 -12.44 -10.46
C THR A 137 8.37 -12.30 -11.63
N ILE A 138 8.88 -11.88 -12.78
CA ILE A 138 8.11 -11.76 -14.03
C ILE A 138 8.64 -12.79 -15.01
N THR A 139 7.73 -13.60 -15.55
CA THR A 139 8.02 -14.61 -16.57
C THR A 139 7.01 -14.46 -17.70
N GLY A 140 7.46 -13.91 -18.83
CA GLY A 140 6.56 -13.55 -19.93
C GLY A 140 5.49 -12.54 -19.47
N ASP A 141 4.23 -12.92 -19.60
CA ASP A 141 3.09 -12.08 -19.21
C ASP A 141 2.58 -12.35 -17.79
N THR A 142 3.30 -13.13 -17.01
CA THR A 142 2.90 -13.50 -15.64
C THR A 142 3.86 -12.90 -14.63
N ALA A 143 3.32 -12.19 -13.65
CA ALA A 143 4.04 -11.65 -12.50
C ALA A 143 3.63 -12.39 -11.22
N GLN A 144 4.61 -12.80 -10.42
CA GLN A 144 4.42 -13.37 -9.10
C GLN A 144 5.04 -12.44 -8.07
N MET A 145 4.26 -12.06 -7.06
CA MET A 145 4.70 -11.17 -5.99
C MET A 145 4.50 -11.83 -4.64
N LYS A 146 5.48 -11.66 -3.76
CA LYS A 146 5.40 -12.06 -2.36
C LYS A 146 5.98 -10.95 -1.48
N GLY A 147 5.19 -10.47 -0.53
CA GLY A 147 5.60 -9.43 0.41
C GLY A 147 5.12 -9.70 1.82
N GLN A 148 5.76 -9.07 2.79
CA GLN A 148 5.44 -9.16 4.19
C GLN A 148 5.75 -7.84 4.88
N VAL A 149 4.85 -7.41 5.76
CA VAL A 149 5.05 -6.22 6.61
C VAL A 149 4.43 -6.44 7.98
N THR A 150 5.04 -5.87 9.00
CA THR A 150 4.48 -5.83 10.35
C THR A 150 3.97 -4.42 10.64
N ILE A 151 2.72 -4.33 11.06
CA ILE A 151 2.07 -3.08 11.48
C ILE A 151 1.73 -3.14 12.96
N ASP A 152 1.59 -1.99 13.59
CA ASP A 152 1.07 -1.89 14.95
C ASP A 152 -0.45 -1.61 14.89
N ARG A 153 -1.27 -2.52 15.44
CA ARG A 153 -2.74 -2.38 15.44
C ARG A 153 -3.23 -1.09 16.11
N ARG A 154 -2.47 -0.57 17.09
CA ARG A 154 -2.82 0.65 17.83
C ARG A 154 -2.82 1.87 16.93
N THR A 155 -1.94 1.92 15.94
CA THR A 155 -1.87 2.99 14.94
C THR A 155 -3.21 3.20 14.24
N PHE A 156 -3.98 2.12 14.07
CA PHE A 156 -5.30 2.15 13.42
C PHE A 156 -6.47 2.13 14.40
N GLY A 157 -6.20 2.22 15.71
CA GLY A 157 -7.24 2.17 16.75
C GLY A 157 -7.91 0.80 16.89
N ILE A 158 -7.33 -0.26 16.32
CA ILE A 158 -7.88 -1.61 16.39
C ILE A 158 -7.62 -2.21 17.77
N GLY A 159 -8.68 -2.65 18.45
CA GLY A 159 -8.58 -3.23 19.78
C GLY A 159 -8.11 -2.22 20.83
N ALA A 160 -8.59 -0.98 20.79
CA ALA A 160 -8.18 0.11 21.68
C ALA A 160 -8.40 -0.22 23.19
N ASN A 161 -9.33 -1.11 23.51
CA ASN A 161 -9.59 -1.56 24.88
C ASN A 161 -8.50 -2.50 25.42
N TYR A 162 -7.72 -3.13 24.55
CA TYR A 162 -6.61 -4.00 24.90
C TYR A 162 -5.30 -3.21 24.95
N LYS A 163 -5.02 -2.61 26.10
CA LYS A 163 -3.94 -1.65 26.30
C LYS A 163 -2.56 -2.28 26.49
N ASP A 164 -2.50 -3.60 26.61
CA ASP A 164 -1.29 -4.40 26.77
C ASP A 164 -1.29 -5.60 25.82
N GLU A 165 -0.20 -6.32 25.79
CA GLU A 165 -0.03 -7.48 24.91
C GLU A 165 -0.44 -8.82 25.55
N THR A 166 -1.00 -8.80 26.75
CA THR A 166 -1.38 -10.02 27.47
C THR A 166 -2.52 -10.78 26.78
N THR A 167 -3.45 -10.06 26.16
CA THR A 167 -4.57 -10.64 25.42
C THR A 167 -4.36 -10.64 23.93
N VAL A 168 -3.98 -9.50 23.34
CA VAL A 168 -3.75 -9.35 21.89
C VAL A 168 -2.49 -8.51 21.66
N ALA A 169 -1.50 -9.09 21.01
CA ALA A 169 -0.25 -8.40 20.72
C ALA A 169 -0.46 -7.15 19.87
N PHE A 170 0.42 -6.17 20.03
CA PHE A 170 0.39 -4.95 19.23
C PHE A 170 0.83 -5.17 17.78
N PRO A 171 1.94 -5.90 17.51
CA PRO A 171 2.37 -6.18 16.15
C PRO A 171 1.43 -7.19 15.48
N VAL A 172 1.04 -6.85 14.25
CA VAL A 172 0.29 -7.71 13.34
C VAL A 172 1.13 -7.89 12.09
N GLN A 173 1.47 -9.12 11.77
CA GLN A 173 2.17 -9.45 10.54
C GLN A 173 1.16 -9.58 9.40
N ILE A 174 1.43 -8.94 8.29
CA ILE A 174 0.62 -9.03 7.06
C ILE A 174 1.46 -9.75 6.01
N ASP A 175 0.90 -10.77 5.39
CA ASP A 175 1.51 -11.56 4.33
C ASP A 175 0.68 -11.41 3.05
N VAL A 176 1.34 -11.03 1.96
CA VAL A 176 0.71 -10.85 0.66
C VAL A 176 1.41 -11.73 -0.35
N THR A 177 0.63 -12.54 -1.07
CA THR A 177 1.09 -13.22 -2.29
C THR A 177 0.07 -12.98 -3.39
N LEU A 178 0.53 -12.73 -4.59
CA LEU A 178 -0.36 -12.62 -5.75
C LEU A 178 0.33 -13.07 -7.03
N THR A 179 -0.52 -13.49 -7.95
CA THR A 179 -0.16 -13.73 -9.35
C THR A 179 -1.00 -12.78 -10.20
N ALA A 180 -0.35 -12.04 -11.06
CA ALA A 180 -0.98 -11.10 -11.97
C ALA A 180 -0.55 -11.38 -13.42
N LYS A 181 -1.42 -11.02 -14.35
CA LYS A 181 -1.14 -11.07 -15.79
C LYS A 181 -1.08 -9.68 -16.40
N ARG A 182 -0.21 -9.55 -17.37
CA ARG A 182 -0.13 -8.36 -18.23
C ARG A 182 -1.42 -8.25 -19.05
N LYS A 183 -1.94 -7.04 -19.16
CA LYS A 183 -3.08 -6.70 -20.02
C LYS A 183 -2.65 -6.56 -21.48
#